data_515ee1e221d3d2dad04dda0ac0134984
#
_entry.id   515ee1e221d3d2dad04dda0ac0134984
#
_cell.length_a   1.000
_cell.length_b   1.000
_cell.length_c   1.000
_cell.angle_alpha   90.00
_cell.angle_beta   90.00
_cell.angle_gamma   90.00
#
_symmetry.space_group_name_H-M   'P 1'
#
loop_
_entity.id
_entity.type
_entity.pdbx_description
1 polymer ?
#
loop_
_entity_poly.entity_id
_entity_poly.type
_entity_poly.pdbx_seq_one_letter_code
_entity_poly.pdbx_strand_id
1 'polypeptide(L)'
;MTTLETNTAPVEASGEGTRSPEKAVRWAIPLSLLACVLLAFFDKISIAALFSDTHFQQAMGIDFDTTRLGILMSAFLLSYGFSSVFLSGLGDKIAPLRLLTGMMAVWCVLMVAMGFTHNYTLMIVLRILLGVAEGPLFPLAFAIVRHNFPQHLQARATMLWLLGTPVGAAIGFPLSLWLLNTFGWQSTFFVMAMLTVPVLIFVRIGLRGIRLEAKPGTSQASRDERRAARRELFVSPHFWIICIFNIAFLTYLWGINGWLPGYLIKGKGIHLEHAGWLSSMPFIAMLAGEVIGAWLSDRVDKRAAA
;
A
#
# COMPACT_ATOMS: atom_id res chain seq x y z
N MET A 1 62.26 4.58 -58.14
CA MET A 1 61.51 5.71 -57.53
C MET A 1 60.07 5.42 -57.68
N THR A 2 59.46 4.86 -56.65
CA THR A 2 58.05 4.41 -56.61
C THR A 2 57.39 5.15 -55.47
N THR A 3 56.54 6.07 -55.76
CA THR A 3 55.76 6.88 -54.84
C THR A 3 54.58 6.07 -54.33
N LEU A 4 54.52 5.83 -53.03
CA LEU A 4 53.36 5.26 -52.34
C LEU A 4 52.35 6.39 -52.03
N GLU A 5 51.22 6.40 -52.70
CA GLU A 5 50.06 7.20 -52.37
C GLU A 5 49.36 6.59 -51.14
N THR A 6 49.34 7.31 -50.04
CA THR A 6 48.54 7.04 -48.85
C THR A 6 47.11 7.49 -49.07
N ASN A 7 46.22 6.55 -49.29
CA ASN A 7 44.77 6.76 -49.37
C ASN A 7 44.22 6.87 -47.94
N THR A 8 43.98 8.09 -47.47
CA THR A 8 43.25 8.34 -46.21
C THR A 8 41.77 8.55 -46.52
N ALA A 9 40.98 7.45 -46.34
CA ALA A 9 39.53 7.58 -46.35
C ALA A 9 39.03 8.33 -45.09
N PRO A 10 38.05 9.21 -45.21
CA PRO A 10 37.47 9.93 -44.05
C PRO A 10 36.69 8.96 -43.20
N VAL A 11 36.98 8.91 -41.89
CA VAL A 11 36.19 8.22 -40.87
C VAL A 11 34.86 8.92 -40.77
N GLU A 12 33.82 8.33 -41.33
CA GLU A 12 32.44 8.73 -41.08
C GLU A 12 32.15 8.62 -39.57
N ALA A 13 31.86 9.73 -38.95
CA ALA A 13 31.35 9.84 -37.60
C ALA A 13 29.91 9.27 -37.57
N SER A 14 29.80 7.94 -37.46
CA SER A 14 28.55 7.25 -37.28
C SER A 14 28.11 7.33 -35.80
N GLY A 15 26.97 7.92 -35.60
CA GLY A 15 26.21 7.60 -34.40
C GLY A 15 25.81 8.77 -33.51
N GLU A 16 25.05 9.71 -34.05
CA GLU A 16 24.04 10.33 -33.23
C GLU A 16 23.06 9.24 -32.81
N GLY A 17 23.30 8.67 -31.62
CA GLY A 17 22.33 7.84 -30.96
C GLY A 17 21.05 8.66 -30.79
N THR A 18 20.03 8.33 -31.56
CA THR A 18 18.67 8.83 -31.39
C THR A 18 18.25 8.52 -29.94
N ARG A 19 18.41 9.50 -29.04
CA ARG A 19 17.80 9.47 -27.71
C ARG A 19 16.30 9.33 -27.93
N SER A 20 15.77 8.16 -27.64
CA SER A 20 14.33 7.96 -27.60
C SER A 20 13.72 9.08 -26.78
N PRO A 21 12.64 9.74 -27.22
CA PRO A 21 12.05 10.86 -26.50
C PRO A 21 11.76 10.40 -25.08
N GLU A 22 12.41 11.02 -24.10
CA GLU A 22 12.26 10.73 -22.68
C GLU A 22 10.77 10.90 -22.35
N LYS A 23 10.07 9.80 -22.07
CA LYS A 23 8.63 9.83 -21.77
C LYS A 23 8.42 10.82 -20.65
N ALA A 24 7.66 11.89 -20.89
CA ALA A 24 7.38 12.92 -19.91
C ALA A 24 6.91 12.29 -18.59
N VAL A 25 7.65 12.53 -17.51
CA VAL A 25 7.38 11.96 -16.19
C VAL A 25 6.07 12.52 -15.65
N ARG A 26 5.09 11.64 -15.40
CA ARG A 26 3.76 12.02 -14.93
C ARG A 26 3.65 11.85 -13.42
N TRP A 27 3.93 12.90 -12.66
CA TRP A 27 3.81 12.90 -11.19
C TRP A 27 2.38 12.70 -10.67
N ALA A 28 1.37 12.88 -11.51
CA ALA A 28 -0.01 12.51 -11.19
C ALA A 28 -0.17 11.02 -10.84
N ILE A 29 0.72 10.13 -11.32
CA ILE A 29 0.69 8.70 -11.03
C ILE A 29 0.94 8.43 -9.54
N PRO A 30 2.10 8.77 -8.96
CA PRO A 30 2.36 8.51 -7.55
C PRO A 30 1.45 9.32 -6.63
N LEU A 31 0.96 10.50 -7.03
CA LEU A 31 -0.05 11.25 -6.26
C LEU A 31 -1.41 10.53 -6.22
N SER A 32 -1.83 9.92 -7.32
CA SER A 32 -3.05 9.10 -7.34
C SER A 32 -2.91 7.86 -6.46
N LEU A 33 -1.74 7.21 -6.50
CA LEU A 33 -1.43 6.06 -5.65
C LEU A 33 -1.35 6.46 -4.17
N LEU A 34 -0.77 7.64 -3.86
CA LEU A 34 -0.76 8.21 -2.51
C LEU A 34 -2.17 8.35 -1.96
N ALA A 35 -3.10 8.92 -2.73
CA ALA A 35 -4.48 9.07 -2.30
C ALA A 35 -5.15 7.72 -2.01
N CYS A 36 -4.88 6.68 -2.85
CA CYS A 36 -5.37 5.32 -2.60
C CYS A 36 -4.80 4.74 -1.31
N VAL A 37 -3.48 4.84 -1.11
CA VAL A 37 -2.80 4.27 0.05
C VAL A 37 -3.20 4.98 1.33
N LEU A 38 -3.34 6.31 1.29
CA LEU A 38 -3.84 7.10 2.40
C LEU A 38 -5.22 6.61 2.85
N LEU A 39 -6.13 6.42 1.91
CA LEU A 39 -7.48 5.93 2.18
C LEU A 39 -7.47 4.50 2.72
N ALA A 40 -6.65 3.61 2.15
CA ALA A 40 -6.49 2.23 2.60
C ALA A 40 -5.95 2.15 4.04
N PHE A 41 -5.02 3.04 4.41
CA PHE A 41 -4.49 3.06 5.77
C PHE A 41 -5.45 3.70 6.77
N PHE A 42 -6.21 4.69 6.34
CA PHE A 42 -7.30 5.22 7.15
C PHE A 42 -8.31 4.11 7.49
N ASP A 43 -8.74 3.31 6.52
CA ASP A 43 -9.65 2.18 6.78
C ASP A 43 -9.06 1.17 7.78
N LYS A 44 -7.81 0.75 7.56
CA LYS A 44 -7.14 -0.22 8.44
C LYS A 44 -7.08 0.23 9.90
N ILE A 45 -6.91 1.53 10.10
CA ILE A 45 -6.81 2.12 11.45
C ILE A 45 -8.20 2.36 12.06
N SER A 46 -9.20 2.66 11.26
CA SER A 46 -10.55 2.96 11.76
C SER A 46 -11.16 1.81 12.55
N ILE A 47 -10.91 0.55 12.17
CA ILE A 47 -11.41 -0.61 12.93
C ILE A 47 -10.82 -0.70 14.33
N ALA A 48 -9.55 -0.30 14.51
CA ALA A 48 -8.91 -0.29 15.82
C ALA A 48 -9.56 0.74 16.77
N ALA A 49 -10.02 1.87 16.22
CA ALA A 49 -10.79 2.86 16.98
C ALA A 49 -12.12 2.27 17.48
N LEU A 50 -12.80 1.48 16.66
CA LEU A 50 -14.08 0.83 17.01
C LEU A 50 -13.94 -0.20 18.14
N PHE A 51 -12.75 -0.77 18.37
CA PHE A 51 -12.53 -1.74 19.45
C PHE A 51 -12.76 -1.14 20.84
N SER A 52 -12.66 0.16 21.01
CA SER A 52 -12.93 0.86 22.26
C SER A 52 -14.40 1.27 22.44
N ASP A 53 -15.22 1.20 21.39
CA ASP A 53 -16.62 1.66 21.41
C ASP A 53 -17.57 0.58 21.90
N THR A 54 -18.31 0.89 22.97
CA THR A 54 -19.30 0.00 23.57
C THR A 54 -20.54 -0.16 22.69
N HIS A 55 -20.94 0.85 21.94
CA HIS A 55 -22.09 0.78 21.02
C HIS A 55 -21.80 -0.16 19.85
N PHE A 56 -20.59 -0.13 19.30
CA PHE A 56 -20.15 -1.08 18.28
C PHE A 56 -20.17 -2.52 18.83
N GLN A 57 -19.63 -2.73 20.03
CA GLN A 57 -19.58 -4.06 20.66
C GLN A 57 -20.99 -4.61 20.88
N GLN A 58 -21.91 -3.80 21.41
CA GLN A 58 -23.31 -4.17 21.62
C GLN A 58 -24.03 -4.46 20.30
N ALA A 59 -23.84 -3.61 19.28
CA ALA A 59 -24.42 -3.80 17.95
C ALA A 59 -23.98 -5.11 17.29
N MET A 60 -22.74 -5.55 17.55
CA MET A 60 -22.20 -6.83 17.04
C MET A 60 -22.55 -8.03 17.92
N GLY A 61 -23.18 -7.83 19.08
CA GLY A 61 -23.46 -8.90 20.04
C GLY A 61 -22.18 -9.51 20.63
N ILE A 62 -21.14 -8.69 20.75
CA ILE A 62 -19.86 -9.05 21.38
C ILE A 62 -19.64 -8.06 22.51
N ASP A 63 -19.58 -8.49 23.73
CA ASP A 63 -19.07 -7.67 24.82
C ASP A 63 -17.59 -7.35 24.58
N PHE A 64 -16.88 -6.76 25.55
CA PHE A 64 -15.45 -6.54 25.40
C PHE A 64 -14.68 -7.87 25.36
N ASP A 65 -14.93 -8.65 24.29
CA ASP A 65 -14.20 -9.87 23.97
C ASP A 65 -13.02 -9.53 23.05
N THR A 66 -11.84 -9.47 23.65
CA THR A 66 -10.60 -9.13 22.95
C THR A 66 -10.27 -10.13 21.83
N THR A 67 -10.68 -11.39 21.97
CA THR A 67 -10.47 -12.42 20.94
C THR A 67 -11.33 -12.14 19.71
N ARG A 68 -12.61 -11.87 19.91
CA ARG A 68 -13.54 -11.55 18.80
C ARG A 68 -13.16 -10.26 18.11
N LEU A 69 -12.79 -9.22 18.86
CA LEU A 69 -12.28 -7.96 18.28
C LEU A 69 -11.00 -8.19 17.48
N GLY A 70 -10.05 -8.98 18.02
CA GLY A 70 -8.82 -9.34 17.33
C GLY A 70 -9.06 -10.13 16.04
N ILE A 71 -10.06 -11.02 16.00
CA ILE A 71 -10.43 -11.77 14.79
C ILE A 71 -10.87 -10.84 13.67
N LEU A 72 -11.60 -9.75 13.95
CA LEU A 72 -12.01 -8.78 12.92
C LEU A 72 -10.80 -8.16 12.20
N MET A 73 -9.72 -7.87 12.93
CA MET A 73 -8.50 -7.34 12.34
C MET A 73 -7.68 -8.44 11.65
N SER A 74 -7.53 -9.60 12.30
CA SER A 74 -6.74 -10.70 11.76
C SER A 74 -7.35 -11.30 10.49
N ALA A 75 -8.67 -11.42 10.41
CA ALA A 75 -9.38 -11.91 9.23
C ALA A 75 -9.11 -11.02 8.01
N PHE A 76 -9.13 -9.70 8.20
CA PHE A 76 -8.75 -8.74 7.17
C PHE A 76 -7.27 -8.88 6.77
N LEU A 77 -6.35 -8.85 7.74
CA LEU A 77 -4.90 -8.87 7.46
C LEU A 77 -4.46 -10.17 6.78
N LEU A 78 -5.03 -11.32 7.19
CA LEU A 78 -4.75 -12.62 6.57
C LEU A 78 -5.25 -12.64 5.11
N SER A 79 -6.50 -12.27 4.87
CA SER A 79 -7.06 -12.24 3.53
C SER A 79 -6.35 -11.22 2.62
N TYR A 80 -5.95 -10.07 3.16
CA TYR A 80 -5.11 -9.07 2.51
C TYR A 80 -3.76 -9.66 2.10
N GLY A 81 -3.06 -10.34 3.01
CA GLY A 81 -1.78 -10.97 2.73
C GLY A 81 -1.87 -12.05 1.66
N PHE A 82 -2.83 -12.97 1.77
CA PHE A 82 -3.09 -13.99 0.74
C PHE A 82 -3.41 -13.38 -0.61
N SER A 83 -4.32 -12.42 -0.65
CA SER A 83 -4.71 -11.72 -1.85
C SER A 83 -3.52 -10.98 -2.50
N SER A 84 -2.70 -10.32 -1.71
CA SER A 84 -1.49 -9.63 -2.18
C SER A 84 -0.54 -10.57 -2.93
N VAL A 85 -0.38 -11.81 -2.45
CA VAL A 85 0.50 -12.81 -3.09
C VAL A 85 -0.15 -13.41 -4.33
N PHE A 86 -1.40 -13.89 -4.23
CA PHE A 86 -2.03 -14.68 -5.29
C PHE A 86 -2.66 -13.83 -6.38
N LEU A 87 -3.22 -12.67 -6.05
CA LEU A 87 -3.87 -11.79 -7.03
C LEU A 87 -2.93 -10.73 -7.62
N SER A 88 -1.70 -10.60 -7.14
CA SER A 88 -0.72 -9.67 -7.73
C SER A 88 -0.46 -9.95 -9.21
N GLY A 89 -0.51 -11.22 -9.63
CA GLY A 89 -0.39 -11.63 -11.03
C GLY A 89 -1.57 -11.22 -11.93
N LEU A 90 -2.69 -10.76 -11.36
CA LEU A 90 -3.80 -10.22 -12.14
C LEU A 90 -3.41 -8.92 -12.86
N GLY A 91 -2.50 -8.14 -12.30
CA GLY A 91 -1.96 -6.94 -12.94
C GLY A 91 -1.22 -7.19 -14.25
N ASP A 92 -0.74 -8.42 -14.48
CA ASP A 92 -0.12 -8.84 -15.74
C ASP A 92 -1.17 -9.13 -16.84
N LYS A 93 -2.42 -9.44 -16.44
CA LYS A 93 -3.52 -9.83 -17.35
C LYS A 93 -4.55 -8.73 -17.56
N ILE A 94 -4.79 -7.91 -16.56
CA ILE A 94 -5.81 -6.86 -16.55
C ILE A 94 -5.10 -5.50 -16.53
N ALA A 95 -5.60 -4.56 -17.34
CA ALA A 95 -5.06 -3.21 -17.33
C ALA A 95 -5.08 -2.62 -15.91
N PRO A 96 -3.96 -2.03 -15.41
CA PRO A 96 -3.81 -1.58 -14.02
C PRO A 96 -4.91 -0.62 -13.58
N LEU A 97 -5.32 0.28 -14.48
CA LEU A 97 -6.41 1.22 -14.20
C LEU A 97 -7.75 0.50 -13.98
N ARG A 98 -8.08 -0.53 -14.79
CA ARG A 98 -9.32 -1.28 -14.60
C ARG A 98 -9.30 -2.10 -13.31
N LEU A 99 -8.16 -2.73 -13.02
CA LEU A 99 -8.00 -3.52 -11.81
C LEU A 99 -8.12 -2.63 -10.57
N LEU A 100 -7.37 -1.52 -10.50
CA LEU A 100 -7.39 -0.62 -9.36
C LEU A 100 -8.76 0.03 -9.16
N THR A 101 -9.39 0.53 -10.23
CA THR A 101 -10.72 1.14 -10.12
C THR A 101 -11.81 0.13 -9.78
N GLY A 102 -11.71 -1.12 -10.28
CA GLY A 102 -12.60 -2.21 -9.91
C GLY A 102 -12.48 -2.58 -8.43
N MET A 103 -11.26 -2.72 -7.94
CA MET A 103 -10.98 -2.98 -6.51
C MET A 103 -11.54 -1.85 -5.62
N MET A 104 -11.31 -0.59 -5.99
CA MET A 104 -11.84 0.56 -5.25
C MET A 104 -13.37 0.61 -5.26
N ALA A 105 -14.02 0.25 -6.36
CA ALA A 105 -15.48 0.17 -6.42
C ALA A 105 -16.03 -0.92 -5.50
N VAL A 106 -15.42 -2.13 -5.50
CA VAL A 106 -15.76 -3.20 -4.57
C VAL A 106 -15.55 -2.75 -3.12
N TRP A 107 -14.42 -2.13 -2.83
CA TRP A 107 -14.11 -1.57 -1.53
C TRP A 107 -15.19 -0.57 -1.07
N CYS A 108 -15.59 0.38 -1.91
CA CYS A 108 -16.66 1.34 -1.60
C CYS A 108 -17.97 0.64 -1.21
N VAL A 109 -18.39 -0.37 -1.98
CA VAL A 109 -19.60 -1.16 -1.70
C VAL A 109 -19.49 -1.91 -0.38
N LEU A 110 -18.34 -2.52 -0.09
CA LEU A 110 -18.10 -3.25 1.14
C LEU A 110 -18.13 -2.33 2.37
N MET A 111 -17.59 -1.10 2.25
CA MET A 111 -17.69 -0.08 3.30
C MET A 111 -19.14 0.26 3.61
N VAL A 112 -19.95 0.53 2.58
CA VAL A 112 -21.39 0.79 2.77
C VAL A 112 -22.07 -0.41 3.47
N ALA A 113 -21.79 -1.64 3.02
CA ALA A 113 -22.36 -2.84 3.61
C ALA A 113 -21.97 -3.01 5.09
N MET A 114 -20.71 -2.71 5.45
CA MET A 114 -20.26 -2.75 6.85
C MET A 114 -20.97 -1.71 7.73
N GLY A 115 -21.23 -0.51 7.20
CA GLY A 115 -21.98 0.52 7.93
C GLY A 115 -23.41 0.12 8.29
N PHE A 116 -24.05 -0.75 7.52
CA PHE A 116 -25.41 -1.28 7.78
C PHE A 116 -25.42 -2.59 8.57
N THR A 117 -24.28 -3.23 8.77
CA THR A 117 -24.22 -4.55 9.37
C THR A 117 -24.27 -4.50 10.89
N HIS A 118 -25.18 -5.29 11.49
CA HIS A 118 -25.31 -5.50 12.94
C HIS A 118 -25.05 -6.97 13.32
N ASN A 119 -24.41 -7.72 12.45
CA ASN A 119 -24.10 -9.12 12.65
C ASN A 119 -22.59 -9.35 12.59
N TYR A 120 -22.03 -9.89 13.67
CA TYR A 120 -20.59 -10.13 13.80
C TYR A 120 -20.03 -11.07 12.71
N THR A 121 -20.72 -12.16 12.40
CA THR A 121 -20.27 -13.11 11.37
C THR A 121 -20.24 -12.44 9.98
N LEU A 122 -21.28 -11.67 9.66
CA LEU A 122 -21.33 -10.92 8.40
C LEU A 122 -20.22 -9.87 8.37
N MET A 123 -19.94 -9.19 9.48
CA MET A 123 -18.84 -8.23 9.58
C MET A 123 -17.48 -8.91 9.28
N ILE A 124 -17.22 -10.13 9.80
CA ILE A 124 -16.00 -10.90 9.47
C ILE A 124 -15.94 -11.19 7.97
N VAL A 125 -17.03 -11.66 7.37
CA VAL A 125 -17.07 -11.96 5.93
C VAL A 125 -16.76 -10.71 5.12
N LEU A 126 -17.37 -9.58 5.45
CA LEU A 126 -17.12 -8.31 4.77
C LEU A 126 -15.65 -7.84 4.94
N ARG A 127 -15.07 -8.06 6.13
CA ARG A 127 -13.64 -7.76 6.39
C ARG A 127 -12.71 -8.66 5.56
N ILE A 128 -13.04 -9.94 5.40
CA ILE A 128 -12.30 -10.87 4.52
C ILE A 128 -12.37 -10.39 3.06
N LEU A 129 -13.57 -10.09 2.57
CA LEU A 129 -13.76 -9.60 1.20
C LEU A 129 -13.04 -8.28 0.96
N LEU A 130 -13.04 -7.38 1.95
CA LEU A 130 -12.30 -6.13 1.90
C LEU A 130 -10.79 -6.37 1.80
N GLY A 131 -10.24 -7.28 2.61
CA GLY A 131 -8.84 -7.66 2.54
C GLY A 131 -8.46 -8.24 1.17
N VAL A 132 -9.34 -9.07 0.60
CA VAL A 132 -9.16 -9.58 -0.77
C VAL A 132 -9.17 -8.44 -1.81
N ALA A 133 -10.06 -7.48 -1.67
CA ALA A 133 -10.15 -6.35 -2.60
C ALA A 133 -8.93 -5.40 -2.50
N GLU A 134 -8.40 -5.17 -1.30
CA GLU A 134 -7.27 -4.25 -1.09
C GLU A 134 -5.88 -4.87 -1.31
N GLY A 135 -5.74 -6.20 -1.14
CA GLY A 135 -4.44 -6.87 -1.13
C GLY A 135 -3.53 -6.56 -2.34
N PRO A 136 -4.04 -6.54 -3.57
CA PRO A 136 -3.22 -6.25 -4.75
C PRO A 136 -2.74 -4.79 -4.88
N LEU A 137 -3.21 -3.86 -4.03
CA LEU A 137 -2.90 -2.42 -4.14
C LEU A 137 -1.38 -2.14 -4.15
N PHE A 138 -0.63 -2.66 -3.19
CA PHE A 138 0.81 -2.40 -3.08
C PHE A 138 1.61 -3.02 -4.23
N PRO A 139 1.47 -4.31 -4.55
CA PRO A 139 2.14 -4.91 -5.70
C PRO A 139 1.84 -4.18 -7.01
N LEU A 140 0.59 -3.74 -7.20
CA LEU A 140 0.17 -3.02 -8.38
C LEU A 140 0.80 -1.61 -8.43
N ALA A 141 0.86 -0.91 -7.30
CA ALA A 141 1.50 0.41 -7.19
C ALA A 141 2.99 0.33 -7.54
N PHE A 142 3.72 -0.66 -7.00
CA PHE A 142 5.13 -0.91 -7.37
C PHE A 142 5.29 -1.20 -8.87
N ALA A 143 4.42 -2.03 -9.45
CA ALA A 143 4.47 -2.34 -10.87
C ALA A 143 4.21 -1.10 -11.74
N ILE A 144 3.22 -0.28 -11.38
CA ILE A 144 2.90 0.97 -12.08
C ILE A 144 4.10 1.94 -12.07
N VAL A 145 4.71 2.15 -10.89
CA VAL A 145 5.87 3.05 -10.78
C VAL A 145 7.05 2.50 -11.58
N ARG A 146 7.36 1.21 -11.45
CA ARG A 146 8.48 0.58 -12.16
C ARG A 146 8.38 0.70 -13.69
N HIS A 147 7.17 0.66 -14.24
CA HIS A 147 6.95 0.75 -15.69
C HIS A 147 6.88 2.17 -16.24
N ASN A 148 6.49 3.14 -15.41
CA ASN A 148 6.22 4.50 -15.88
C ASN A 148 7.28 5.52 -15.45
N PHE A 149 8.25 5.11 -14.61
CA PHE A 149 9.32 6.00 -14.14
C PHE A 149 10.69 5.45 -14.53
N PRO A 150 11.63 6.33 -14.96
CA PRO A 150 13.02 5.95 -15.18
C PRO A 150 13.67 5.53 -13.86
N GLN A 151 14.67 4.65 -13.92
CA GLN A 151 15.26 4.00 -12.74
C GLN A 151 15.70 4.99 -11.65
N HIS A 152 16.28 6.13 -12.03
CA HIS A 152 16.75 7.17 -11.11
C HIS A 152 15.63 7.93 -10.37
N LEU A 153 14.37 7.88 -10.87
CA LEU A 153 13.21 8.51 -10.23
C LEU A 153 12.28 7.51 -9.53
N GLN A 154 12.47 6.20 -9.74
CA GLN A 154 11.59 5.18 -9.16
C GLN A 154 11.56 5.24 -7.63
N ALA A 155 12.71 5.46 -6.98
CA ALA A 155 12.77 5.58 -5.52
C ALA A 155 11.94 6.77 -5.01
N ARG A 156 12.07 7.94 -5.65
CA ARG A 156 11.30 9.15 -5.29
C ARG A 156 9.80 8.97 -5.52
N ALA A 157 9.42 8.40 -6.66
CA ALA A 157 8.01 8.11 -6.97
C ALA A 157 7.41 7.09 -6.00
N THR A 158 8.19 6.07 -5.61
CA THR A 158 7.78 5.06 -4.62
C THR A 158 7.62 5.68 -3.24
N MET A 159 8.60 6.46 -2.78
CA MET A 159 8.52 7.16 -1.51
C MET A 159 7.27 8.05 -1.45
N LEU A 160 6.95 8.79 -2.52
CA LEU A 160 5.83 9.72 -2.54
C LEU A 160 4.49 9.02 -2.26
N TRP A 161 4.20 7.86 -2.87
CA TRP A 161 2.95 7.19 -2.59
C TRP A 161 2.97 6.38 -1.29
N LEU A 162 4.15 5.90 -0.85
CA LEU A 162 4.30 5.23 0.45
C LEU A 162 4.01 6.16 1.63
N LEU A 163 4.28 7.47 1.51
CA LEU A 163 3.90 8.46 2.54
C LEU A 163 2.39 8.43 2.86
N GLY A 164 1.56 7.87 1.98
CA GLY A 164 0.15 7.63 2.27
C GLY A 164 -0.07 6.69 3.45
N THR A 165 0.89 5.82 3.80
CA THR A 165 0.77 4.89 4.94
C THR A 165 0.81 5.62 6.28
N PRO A 166 1.89 6.32 6.67
CA PRO A 166 1.94 7.02 7.95
C PRO A 166 0.97 8.21 8.00
N VAL A 167 0.76 8.92 6.89
CA VAL A 167 -0.18 10.06 6.84
C VAL A 167 -1.62 9.59 7.02
N GLY A 168 -2.03 8.54 6.29
CA GLY A 168 -3.36 7.96 6.40
C GLY A 168 -3.66 7.43 7.81
N ALA A 169 -2.69 6.77 8.44
CA ALA A 169 -2.82 6.29 9.81
C ALA A 169 -2.82 7.44 10.85
N ALA A 170 -1.95 8.44 10.69
CA ALA A 170 -1.87 9.56 11.61
C ALA A 170 -3.16 10.41 11.63
N ILE A 171 -3.79 10.61 10.46
CA ILE A 171 -5.08 11.29 10.34
C ILE A 171 -6.22 10.34 10.73
N GLY A 172 -6.08 9.06 10.44
CA GLY A 172 -7.11 8.05 10.62
C GLY A 172 -7.58 7.90 12.06
N PHE A 173 -6.70 7.87 13.04
CA PHE A 173 -7.08 7.73 14.44
C PHE A 173 -7.92 8.90 14.97
N PRO A 174 -7.46 10.16 14.92
CA PRO A 174 -8.26 11.28 15.41
C PRO A 174 -9.59 11.41 14.70
N LEU A 175 -9.59 11.25 13.37
CA LEU A 175 -10.80 11.37 12.57
C LEU A 175 -11.80 10.24 12.87
N SER A 176 -11.33 8.98 12.99
CA SER A 176 -12.21 7.85 13.33
C SER A 176 -12.82 8.00 14.72
N LEU A 177 -12.03 8.38 15.73
CA LEU A 177 -12.54 8.59 17.09
C LEU A 177 -13.46 9.80 17.19
N TRP A 178 -13.21 10.87 16.42
CA TRP A 178 -14.12 12.02 16.33
C TRP A 178 -15.46 11.63 15.68
N LEU A 179 -15.42 10.91 14.55
CA LEU A 179 -16.63 10.41 13.87
C LEU A 179 -17.44 9.50 14.78
N LEU A 180 -16.78 8.58 15.47
CA LEU A 180 -17.36 7.64 16.40
C LEU A 180 -18.09 8.37 17.55
N ASN A 181 -17.43 9.37 18.14
CA ASN A 181 -17.99 10.14 19.25
C ASN A 181 -19.17 11.05 18.84
N THR A 182 -19.13 11.58 17.60
CA THR A 182 -20.11 12.60 17.15
C THR A 182 -21.30 11.97 16.42
N PHE A 183 -21.07 10.96 15.59
CA PHE A 183 -22.07 10.40 14.67
C PHE A 183 -22.30 8.90 14.85
N GLY A 184 -21.57 8.26 15.77
CA GLY A 184 -21.61 6.82 16.00
C GLY A 184 -20.70 6.02 15.05
N TRP A 185 -20.53 4.74 15.35
CA TRP A 185 -19.55 3.87 14.69
C TRP A 185 -19.81 3.65 13.19
N GLN A 186 -21.07 3.63 12.75
CA GLN A 186 -21.44 3.46 11.33
C GLN A 186 -20.88 4.58 10.46
N SER A 187 -20.78 5.80 11.01
CA SER A 187 -20.32 6.98 10.28
C SER A 187 -18.90 6.81 9.73
N THR A 188 -18.06 6.06 10.44
CA THR A 188 -16.70 5.76 10.00
C THR A 188 -16.69 5.04 8.65
N PHE A 189 -17.54 4.05 8.48
CA PHE A 189 -17.66 3.30 7.22
C PHE A 189 -18.30 4.13 6.10
N PHE A 190 -19.34 4.90 6.40
CA PHE A 190 -19.98 5.74 5.39
C PHE A 190 -19.09 6.89 4.91
N VAL A 191 -18.34 7.52 5.81
CA VAL A 191 -17.35 8.55 5.44
C VAL A 191 -16.24 7.96 4.58
N MET A 192 -15.77 6.76 4.90
CA MET A 192 -14.79 6.06 4.07
C MET A 192 -15.33 5.74 2.66
N ALA A 193 -16.56 5.25 2.57
CA ALA A 193 -17.21 5.02 1.28
C ALA A 193 -17.33 6.34 0.48
N MET A 194 -17.76 7.42 1.14
CA MET A 194 -17.89 8.74 0.51
C MET A 194 -16.53 9.28 0.02
N LEU A 195 -15.46 9.13 0.81
CA LEU A 195 -14.12 9.56 0.42
C LEU A 195 -13.54 8.69 -0.72
N THR A 196 -13.97 7.44 -0.84
CA THR A 196 -13.51 6.55 -1.92
C THR A 196 -13.94 7.06 -3.29
N VAL A 197 -15.09 7.71 -3.42
CA VAL A 197 -15.61 8.21 -4.72
C VAL A 197 -14.71 9.27 -5.34
N PRO A 198 -14.36 10.39 -4.66
CA PRO A 198 -13.45 11.38 -5.25
C PRO A 198 -12.05 10.83 -5.49
N VAL A 199 -11.54 9.94 -4.61
CA VAL A 199 -10.24 9.28 -4.83
C VAL A 199 -10.28 8.38 -6.06
N LEU A 200 -11.37 7.63 -6.28
CA LEU A 200 -11.56 6.81 -7.48
C LEU A 200 -11.56 7.67 -8.76
N ILE A 201 -12.24 8.82 -8.74
CA ILE A 201 -12.24 9.78 -9.87
C ILE A 201 -10.82 10.29 -10.10
N PHE A 202 -10.11 10.69 -9.04
CA PHE A 202 -8.73 11.18 -9.12
C PHE A 202 -7.78 10.13 -9.70
N VAL A 203 -7.88 8.88 -9.25
CA VAL A 203 -7.13 7.73 -9.77
C VAL A 203 -7.43 7.50 -11.24
N ARG A 204 -8.71 7.55 -11.64
CA ARG A 204 -9.12 7.33 -13.01
C ARG A 204 -8.55 8.40 -13.97
N ILE A 205 -8.44 9.63 -13.50
CA ILE A 205 -7.83 10.74 -14.24
C ILE A 205 -6.30 10.60 -14.26
N GLY A 206 -5.68 10.40 -13.09
CA GLY A 206 -4.22 10.34 -12.92
C GLY A 206 -3.57 9.16 -13.64
N LEU A 207 -4.23 8.01 -13.66
CA LEU A 207 -3.76 6.78 -14.30
C LEU A 207 -4.29 6.58 -15.74
N ARG A 208 -4.98 7.58 -16.31
CA ARG A 208 -5.52 7.46 -17.67
C ARG A 208 -4.39 7.24 -18.69
N GLY A 209 -4.55 6.20 -19.54
CA GLY A 209 -3.60 5.87 -20.58
C GLY A 209 -2.37 5.08 -20.13
N ILE A 210 -2.28 4.70 -18.86
CA ILE A 210 -1.23 3.80 -18.39
C ILE A 210 -1.55 2.38 -18.85
N ARG A 211 -0.60 1.80 -19.58
CA ARG A 211 -0.59 0.37 -19.93
C ARG A 211 0.65 -0.23 -19.29
N LEU A 212 0.49 -1.28 -18.50
CA LEU A 212 1.59 -2.19 -18.25
C LEU A 212 1.71 -3.00 -19.54
N GLU A 213 2.82 -2.87 -20.23
CA GLU A 213 3.08 -3.74 -21.38
C GLU A 213 3.05 -5.18 -20.85
N ALA A 214 2.05 -5.95 -21.33
CA ALA A 214 2.04 -7.38 -21.10
C ALA A 214 3.38 -7.89 -21.63
N LYS A 215 4.20 -8.51 -20.76
CA LYS A 215 5.45 -9.11 -21.21
C LYS A 215 5.12 -10.03 -22.36
N PRO A 216 5.75 -9.87 -23.55
CA PRO A 216 5.55 -10.78 -24.66
C PRO A 216 5.74 -12.21 -24.15
N GLY A 217 4.85 -13.11 -24.60
CA GLY A 217 4.69 -14.47 -24.09
C GLY A 217 6.02 -15.10 -23.69
N THR A 218 6.10 -15.46 -22.45
CA THR A 218 7.34 -15.95 -21.81
C THR A 218 7.80 -17.18 -22.56
N SER A 219 8.92 -17.08 -23.31
CA SER A 219 9.59 -18.23 -23.90
C SER A 219 9.90 -19.27 -22.81
N GLN A 220 9.98 -20.55 -23.18
CA GLN A 220 10.31 -21.63 -22.24
C GLN A 220 11.59 -21.29 -21.45
N ALA A 221 12.61 -20.75 -22.12
CA ALA A 221 13.87 -20.28 -21.53
C ALA A 221 13.66 -19.25 -20.41
N SER A 222 12.78 -18.27 -20.60
CA SER A 222 12.54 -17.26 -19.57
C SER A 222 11.71 -17.79 -18.38
N ARG A 223 11.02 -18.91 -18.53
CA ARG A 223 10.34 -19.62 -17.41
C ARG A 223 11.37 -20.39 -16.58
N ASP A 224 12.34 -21.00 -17.21
CA ASP A 224 13.36 -21.78 -16.54
C ASP A 224 14.35 -20.88 -15.80
N GLU A 225 14.74 -19.75 -16.37
CA GLU A 225 15.51 -18.70 -15.69
C GLU A 225 14.78 -18.16 -14.44
N ARG A 226 13.48 -17.91 -14.54
CA ARG A 226 12.68 -17.47 -13.37
C ARG A 226 12.55 -18.56 -12.31
N ARG A 227 12.48 -19.83 -12.70
CA ARG A 227 12.49 -20.96 -11.76
C ARG A 227 13.82 -21.06 -11.04
N ALA A 228 14.93 -20.93 -11.77
CA ALA A 228 16.27 -20.93 -11.21
C ALA A 228 16.47 -19.78 -10.22
N ALA A 229 16.12 -18.55 -10.61
CA ALA A 229 16.19 -17.36 -9.75
C ALA A 229 15.32 -17.47 -8.48
N ARG A 230 14.11 -18.06 -8.60
CA ARG A 230 13.28 -18.34 -7.42
C ARG A 230 13.94 -19.35 -6.49
N ARG A 231 14.52 -20.44 -7.03
CA ARG A 231 15.18 -21.45 -6.22
C ARG A 231 16.37 -20.85 -5.48
N GLU A 232 17.18 -20.05 -6.16
CA GLU A 232 18.31 -19.34 -5.57
C GLU A 232 17.88 -18.42 -4.44
N LEU A 233 16.79 -17.66 -4.64
CA LEU A 233 16.22 -16.78 -3.61
C LEU A 233 15.80 -17.58 -2.37
N PHE A 234 15.07 -18.69 -2.53
CA PHE A 234 14.61 -19.51 -1.39
C PHE A 234 15.73 -20.25 -0.66
N VAL A 235 16.88 -20.50 -1.31
CA VAL A 235 18.06 -21.10 -0.68
C VAL A 235 18.90 -20.05 0.06
N SER A 236 18.76 -18.77 -0.28
CA SER A 236 19.51 -17.69 0.36
C SER A 236 19.08 -17.45 1.82
N PRO A 237 19.99 -17.54 2.81
CA PRO A 237 19.67 -17.26 4.19
C PRO A 237 19.28 -15.79 4.41
N HIS A 238 19.84 -14.86 3.63
CA HIS A 238 19.51 -13.45 3.69
C HIS A 238 18.02 -13.19 3.38
N PHE A 239 17.45 -13.93 2.43
CA PHE A 239 16.03 -13.85 2.13
C PHE A 239 15.18 -14.19 3.36
N TRP A 240 15.51 -15.28 4.06
CA TRP A 240 14.75 -15.70 5.23
C TRP A 240 14.93 -14.75 6.43
N ILE A 241 16.12 -14.21 6.62
CA ILE A 241 16.36 -13.18 7.65
C ILE A 241 15.47 -11.95 7.41
N ILE A 242 15.40 -11.47 6.17
CA ILE A 242 14.53 -10.35 5.79
C ILE A 242 13.05 -10.72 6.01
N CYS A 243 12.63 -11.93 5.65
CA CYS A 243 11.26 -12.39 5.88
C CYS A 243 10.91 -12.44 7.37
N ILE A 244 11.77 -13.02 8.20
CA ILE A 244 11.57 -13.12 9.66
C ILE A 244 11.52 -11.72 10.28
N PHE A 245 12.45 -10.84 9.91
CA PHE A 245 12.46 -9.44 10.36
C PHE A 245 11.14 -8.73 10.00
N ASN A 246 10.68 -8.85 8.75
CA ASN A 246 9.43 -8.24 8.33
C ASN A 246 8.22 -8.82 9.07
N ILE A 247 8.16 -10.14 9.28
CA ILE A 247 7.09 -10.78 10.05
C ILE A 247 7.08 -10.21 11.48
N ALA A 248 8.22 -10.17 12.16
CA ALA A 248 8.32 -9.65 13.51
C ALA A 248 7.94 -8.16 13.58
N PHE A 249 8.45 -7.35 12.66
CA PHE A 249 8.15 -5.92 12.57
C PHE A 249 6.66 -5.65 12.31
N LEU A 250 6.06 -6.33 11.34
CA LEU A 250 4.64 -6.14 11.01
C LEU A 250 3.72 -6.66 12.13
N THR A 251 4.09 -7.76 12.79
CA THR A 251 3.34 -8.28 13.95
C THR A 251 3.36 -7.26 15.10
N TYR A 252 4.53 -6.70 15.39
CA TYR A 252 4.67 -5.61 16.36
C TYR A 252 3.85 -4.38 15.97
N LEU A 253 4.00 -3.90 14.73
CA LEU A 253 3.33 -2.71 14.24
C LEU A 253 1.81 -2.83 14.31
N TRP A 254 1.25 -3.91 13.77
CA TRP A 254 -0.21 -4.13 13.74
C TRP A 254 -0.76 -4.53 15.10
N GLY A 255 -0.01 -5.29 15.90
CA GLY A 255 -0.39 -5.64 17.26
C GLY A 255 -0.54 -4.41 18.15
N ILE A 256 0.49 -3.56 18.20
CA ILE A 256 0.43 -2.34 19.01
C ILE A 256 -0.65 -1.39 18.48
N ASN A 257 -0.61 -1.05 17.20
CA ASN A 257 -1.52 -0.03 16.68
C ASN A 257 -2.98 -0.48 16.68
N GLY A 258 -3.26 -1.78 16.59
CA GLY A 258 -4.61 -2.34 16.71
C GLY A 258 -5.21 -2.17 18.11
N TRP A 259 -4.39 -2.22 19.15
CA TRP A 259 -4.85 -2.18 20.54
C TRP A 259 -4.57 -0.84 21.24
N LEU A 260 -3.77 0.04 20.66
CA LEU A 260 -3.32 1.28 21.29
C LEU A 260 -4.50 2.19 21.72
N PRO A 261 -5.52 2.48 20.88
CA PRO A 261 -6.65 3.30 21.31
C PRO A 261 -7.41 2.68 22.48
N GLY A 262 -7.70 1.38 22.40
CA GLY A 262 -8.37 0.64 23.48
C GLY A 262 -7.58 0.64 24.79
N TYR A 263 -6.27 0.48 24.72
CA TYR A 263 -5.39 0.57 25.88
C TYR A 263 -5.37 1.97 26.50
N LEU A 264 -5.28 3.01 25.69
CA LEU A 264 -5.27 4.39 26.19
C LEU A 264 -6.58 4.75 26.85
N ILE A 265 -7.72 4.38 26.26
CA ILE A 265 -9.05 4.71 26.76
C ILE A 265 -9.41 3.83 27.96
N LYS A 266 -9.42 2.51 27.80
CA LYS A 266 -9.88 1.55 28.84
C LYS A 266 -8.82 1.24 29.89
N GLY A 267 -7.55 1.17 29.50
CA GLY A 267 -6.45 0.83 30.39
C GLY A 267 -5.88 2.02 31.17
N LYS A 268 -5.82 3.19 30.55
CA LYS A 268 -5.26 4.40 31.14
C LYS A 268 -6.29 5.48 31.49
N GLY A 269 -7.55 5.31 31.11
CA GLY A 269 -8.62 6.28 31.36
C GLY A 269 -8.47 7.62 30.62
N ILE A 270 -7.73 7.61 29.50
CA ILE A 270 -7.49 8.81 28.71
C ILE A 270 -8.77 9.16 27.93
N HIS A 271 -9.14 10.45 27.93
CA HIS A 271 -10.27 10.92 27.14
C HIS A 271 -10.11 10.63 25.65
N LEU A 272 -11.22 10.35 24.98
CA LEU A 272 -11.27 9.90 23.58
C LEU A 272 -10.52 10.83 22.62
N GLU A 273 -10.65 12.15 22.81
CA GLU A 273 -9.98 13.16 21.99
C GLU A 273 -8.44 13.07 22.09
N HIS A 274 -7.92 12.93 23.30
CA HIS A 274 -6.48 12.80 23.53
C HIS A 274 -5.96 11.41 23.07
N ALA A 275 -6.76 10.37 23.24
CA ALA A 275 -6.40 9.02 22.80
C ALA A 275 -6.18 8.95 21.28
N GLY A 276 -6.97 9.70 20.50
CA GLY A 276 -6.81 9.79 19.02
C GLY A 276 -5.44 10.33 18.63
N TRP A 277 -5.06 11.46 19.21
CA TRP A 277 -3.77 12.09 18.93
C TRP A 277 -2.58 11.25 19.42
N LEU A 278 -2.68 10.67 20.61
CA LEU A 278 -1.66 9.79 21.15
C LEU A 278 -1.49 8.52 20.31
N SER A 279 -2.58 7.97 19.79
CA SER A 279 -2.53 6.81 18.88
C SER A 279 -1.90 7.14 17.53
N SER A 280 -1.88 8.40 17.13
CA SER A 280 -1.22 8.87 15.91
C SER A 280 0.30 9.05 16.05
N MET A 281 0.82 9.20 17.27
CA MET A 281 2.24 9.49 17.52
C MET A 281 3.20 8.46 16.89
N PRO A 282 2.96 7.13 16.96
CA PRO A 282 3.82 6.15 16.29
C PRO A 282 3.93 6.39 14.78
N PHE A 283 2.85 6.80 14.13
CA PHE A 283 2.83 7.06 12.68
C PHE A 283 3.48 8.40 12.31
N ILE A 284 3.37 9.40 13.18
CA ILE A 284 4.11 10.67 13.03
C ILE A 284 5.62 10.41 13.17
N ALA A 285 6.01 9.59 14.14
CA ALA A 285 7.41 9.17 14.29
C ALA A 285 7.88 8.33 13.09
N MET A 286 7.05 7.45 12.56
CA MET A 286 7.32 6.68 11.35
C MET A 286 7.54 7.60 10.15
N LEU A 287 6.67 8.60 9.94
CA LEU A 287 6.81 9.59 8.89
C LEU A 287 8.15 10.34 8.99
N ALA A 288 8.49 10.82 10.19
CA ALA A 288 9.76 11.47 10.42
C ALA A 288 10.96 10.53 10.15
N GLY A 289 10.87 9.28 10.60
CA GLY A 289 11.87 8.24 10.36
C GLY A 289 12.07 7.92 8.87
N GLU A 290 11.01 7.84 8.09
CA GLU A 290 11.06 7.62 6.63
C GLU A 290 11.78 8.76 5.92
N VAL A 291 11.45 10.01 6.27
CA VAL A 291 12.08 11.21 5.68
C VAL A 291 13.56 11.30 6.06
N ILE A 292 13.86 11.14 7.35
CA ILE A 292 15.24 11.22 7.87
C ILE A 292 16.07 10.05 7.31
N GLY A 293 15.52 8.85 7.27
CA GLY A 293 16.19 7.65 6.76
C GLY A 293 16.52 7.78 5.27
N ALA A 294 15.58 8.27 4.47
CA ALA A 294 15.80 8.53 3.06
C ALA A 294 16.91 9.58 2.84
N TRP A 295 16.87 10.68 3.60
CA TRP A 295 17.88 11.73 3.52
C TRP A 295 19.28 11.26 3.96
N LEU A 296 19.35 10.45 5.01
CA LEU A 296 20.61 9.88 5.50
C LEU A 296 21.20 8.87 4.50
N SER A 297 20.34 8.00 3.94
CA SER A 297 20.74 7.03 2.92
C SER A 297 21.31 7.68 1.66
N ASP A 298 20.73 8.81 1.23
CA ASP A 298 21.25 9.57 0.09
C ASP A 298 22.63 10.21 0.38
N ARG A 299 22.89 10.58 1.65
CA ARG A 299 24.19 11.18 2.04
C ARG A 299 25.30 10.15 2.21
N VAL A 300 24.98 8.96 2.71
CA VAL A 300 26.00 7.95 3.07
C VAL A 300 26.45 7.15 1.84
N ASP A 301 25.72 7.21 0.72
CA ASP A 301 25.99 6.50 -0.55
C ASP A 301 26.26 4.99 -0.41
N LYS A 302 25.89 4.42 0.74
CA LYS A 302 26.07 3.00 1.09
C LYS A 302 24.71 2.34 1.35
N ARG A 303 23.89 2.24 0.29
CA ARG A 303 22.55 1.63 0.36
C ARG A 303 22.53 0.16 0.85
N ALA A 304 23.69 -0.49 0.90
CA ALA A 304 23.83 -1.86 1.40
C ALA A 304 24.16 -1.95 2.88
N ALA A 305 24.47 -0.83 3.55
CA ALA A 305 24.84 -0.80 4.95
C ALA A 305 23.75 -0.18 5.84
N ALA A 306 22.68 0.29 5.25
CA ALA A 306 21.47 0.77 5.91
C ALA A 306 20.35 -0.27 5.76
#